data_f87fff8c41f5d9deb2fdccaf5c39bc17
#
_entry.id   f87fff8c41f5d9deb2fdccaf5c39bc17
#
_cell.length_a   1.000
_cell.length_b   1.000
_cell.length_c   1.000
_cell.angle_alpha   90.00
_cell.angle_beta   90.00
_cell.angle_gamma   90.00
#
_symmetry.space_group_name_H-M   'P 1'
#
loop_
_entity.id
_entity.type
_entity.pdbx_description
1 polymer ?
#
loop_
_entity_poly.entity_id
_entity_poly.type
_entity_poly.pdbx_seq_one_letter_code
_entity_poly.pdbx_strand_id
1 'polypeptide(L)' 'MDELEQLTATQLRDAAEVLGEWIAGQRHEAQVAAEVLDEDSVLASRERADRVEAVRAVLMAEATRREVVPNQATS' A
#
# COMPACT_ATOMS: atom_id res chain seq x y z
N MET A 1 1.57 5.13 21.86
CA MET A 1 0.47 4.40 21.53
C MET A 1 0.28 4.23 20.06
N ASP A 2 0.10 3.08 19.65
CA ASP A 2 0.04 2.78 18.24
C ASP A 2 -1.33 2.35 17.80
N GLU A 3 -1.90 3.12 16.92
CA GLU A 3 -3.15 2.74 16.29
C GLU A 3 -2.99 1.46 15.50
N LEU A 4 -1.80 1.25 14.93
CA LEU A 4 -1.52 0.03 14.18
C LEU A 4 -1.65 -1.22 15.04
N GLU A 5 -1.29 -1.14 16.32
CA GLU A 5 -1.39 -2.30 17.19
C GLU A 5 -2.83 -2.69 17.48
N GLN A 6 -3.76 -1.77 17.31
CA GLN A 6 -5.17 -2.04 17.54
C GLN A 6 -5.87 -2.63 16.33
N LEU A 7 -5.21 -2.60 15.17
CA LEU A 7 -5.81 -3.12 13.95
C LEU A 7 -5.61 -4.62 13.85
N THR A 8 -6.62 -5.31 13.37
CA THR A 8 -6.50 -6.75 13.09
C THR A 8 -5.78 -6.96 11.77
N ALA A 9 -5.33 -8.21 11.54
CA ALA A 9 -4.73 -8.56 10.27
C ALA A 9 -5.67 -8.28 9.10
N THR A 10 -6.97 -8.57 9.28
CA THR A 10 -7.97 -8.31 8.25
C THR A 10 -8.07 -6.83 7.93
N GLN A 11 -8.09 -5.98 8.96
CA GLN A 11 -8.15 -4.53 8.76
C GLN A 11 -6.91 -4.01 8.04
N LEU A 12 -5.74 -4.55 8.37
CA LEU A 12 -4.51 -4.17 7.70
C LEU A 12 -4.53 -4.56 6.22
N ARG A 13 -5.05 -5.73 5.91
CA ARG A 13 -5.16 -6.17 4.53
C ARG A 13 -6.17 -5.36 3.75
N ASP A 14 -7.29 -5.01 4.37
CA ASP A 14 -8.29 -4.16 3.73
C ASP A 14 -7.69 -2.79 3.39
N ALA A 15 -6.94 -2.21 4.33
CA ALA A 15 -6.28 -0.94 4.08
C ALA A 15 -5.27 -1.06 2.93
N ALA A 16 -4.49 -2.14 2.93
CA ALA A 16 -3.52 -2.38 1.86
C ALA A 16 -4.20 -2.54 0.50
N GLU A 17 -5.36 -3.19 0.47
CA GLU A 17 -6.11 -3.35 -0.77
C GLU A 17 -6.59 -2.00 -1.32
N VAL A 18 -7.13 -1.15 -0.46
CA VAL A 18 -7.56 0.19 -0.85
C VAL A 18 -6.37 0.99 -1.38
N LEU A 19 -5.23 0.92 -0.70
CA LEU A 19 -4.03 1.59 -1.17
C LEU A 19 -3.57 1.04 -2.51
N GLY A 20 -3.71 -0.26 -2.73
CA GLY A 20 -3.38 -0.87 -4.02
C GLY A 20 -4.21 -0.32 -5.15
N GLU A 21 -5.51 -0.12 -4.92
CA GLU A 21 -6.38 0.49 -5.92
C GLU A 21 -5.99 1.93 -6.22
N TRP A 22 -5.64 2.68 -5.17
CA TRP A 22 -5.19 4.05 -5.35
C TRP A 22 -3.88 4.11 -6.15
N ILE A 23 -2.95 3.19 -5.85
CA ILE A 23 -1.68 3.10 -6.57
C ILE A 23 -1.93 2.81 -8.05
N ALA A 24 -2.82 1.88 -8.34
CA ALA A 24 -3.16 1.54 -9.72
C ALA A 24 -3.73 2.77 -10.45
N GLY A 25 -4.56 3.56 -9.78
CA GLY A 25 -5.09 4.80 -10.33
C GLY A 25 -3.99 5.81 -10.63
N GLN A 26 -3.02 5.96 -9.72
CA GLN A 26 -1.90 6.86 -9.94
C GLN A 26 -1.02 6.43 -11.10
N ARG A 27 -0.80 5.13 -11.24
CA ARG A 27 -0.01 4.61 -12.35
C ARG A 27 -0.73 4.81 -13.67
N HIS A 28 -2.05 4.67 -13.67
CA HIS A 28 -2.85 4.95 -14.85
C HIS A 28 -2.75 6.42 -15.24
N GLU A 29 -2.84 7.33 -14.25
CA GLU A 29 -2.68 8.75 -14.52
C GLU A 29 -1.31 9.06 -15.10
N ALA A 30 -0.27 8.41 -14.59
CA ALA A 30 1.07 8.58 -15.12
C ALA A 30 1.14 8.15 -16.59
N GLN A 31 0.47 7.05 -16.92
CA GLN A 31 0.43 6.56 -18.28
C GLN A 31 -0.27 7.55 -19.21
N VAL A 32 -1.40 8.09 -18.78
CA VAL A 32 -2.14 9.10 -19.54
C VAL A 32 -1.29 10.35 -19.73
N ALA A 33 -0.62 10.80 -18.66
CA ALA A 33 0.25 11.96 -18.76
C ALA A 33 1.41 11.73 -19.70
N ALA A 34 1.95 10.51 -19.74
CA ALA A 34 3.02 10.17 -20.66
C ALA A 34 2.57 10.27 -22.11
N GLU A 35 1.31 9.91 -22.40
CA GLU A 35 0.76 10.00 -23.75
C GLU A 35 0.66 11.43 -24.25
N VAL A 36 0.49 12.40 -23.34
CA VAL A 36 0.44 13.81 -23.70
C VAL A 36 1.76 14.52 -23.41
N LEU A 37 2.82 13.79 -23.14
CA LEU A 37 4.16 14.30 -22.94
C LEU A 37 4.29 15.24 -21.75
N ASP A 38 3.50 15.02 -20.71
CA ASP A 38 3.56 15.80 -19.48
C ASP A 38 4.48 15.09 -18.48
N GLU A 39 5.79 15.30 -18.64
CA GLU A 39 6.80 14.61 -17.86
C GLU A 39 6.72 14.91 -16.37
N ASP A 40 6.37 16.15 -16.00
CA ASP A 40 6.27 16.53 -14.59
C ASP A 40 5.14 15.77 -13.90
N SER A 41 4.01 15.63 -14.58
CA SER A 41 2.89 14.87 -14.04
C SER A 41 3.22 13.38 -13.93
N VAL A 42 3.95 12.85 -14.90
CA VAL A 42 4.40 11.45 -14.85
C VAL A 42 5.26 11.21 -13.62
N LEU A 43 6.26 12.06 -13.41
CA LEU A 43 7.15 11.92 -12.27
C LEU A 43 6.39 12.07 -10.95
N ALA A 44 5.52 13.07 -10.85
CA ALA A 44 4.77 13.30 -9.63
C ALA A 44 3.87 12.11 -9.28
N SER A 45 3.17 11.56 -10.29
CA SER A 45 2.29 10.41 -10.06
C SER A 45 3.09 9.18 -9.66
N ARG A 46 4.22 8.94 -10.31
CA ARG A 46 5.08 7.80 -9.97
C ARG A 46 5.65 7.91 -8.57
N GLU A 47 6.10 9.09 -8.18
CA GLU A 47 6.65 9.30 -6.84
C GLU A 47 5.59 9.08 -5.77
N ARG A 48 4.38 9.57 -6.01
CA ARG A 48 3.29 9.34 -5.07
C ARG A 48 2.96 7.86 -4.95
N ALA A 49 2.90 7.17 -6.08
CA ALA A 49 2.62 5.74 -6.09
C ALA A 49 3.70 4.96 -5.35
N ASP A 50 4.96 5.31 -5.55
CA ASP A 50 6.07 4.63 -4.90
C ASP A 50 6.04 4.83 -3.38
N ARG A 51 5.71 6.03 -2.92
CA ARG A 51 5.61 6.28 -1.49
C ARG A 51 4.48 5.50 -0.85
N VAL A 52 3.35 5.44 -1.51
CA VAL A 52 2.21 4.70 -0.98
C VAL A 52 2.47 3.19 -1.06
N GLU A 53 3.16 2.74 -2.10
CA GLU A 53 3.54 1.34 -2.21
C GLU A 53 4.42 0.91 -1.04
N ALA A 54 5.32 1.77 -0.58
CA ALA A 54 6.15 1.48 0.58
C ALA A 54 5.28 1.31 1.83
N VAL A 55 4.28 2.16 2.02
CA VAL A 55 3.35 2.06 3.14
C VAL A 55 2.54 0.77 3.05
N ARG A 56 2.05 0.46 1.86
CA ARG A 56 1.29 -0.77 1.62
C ARG A 56 2.11 -2.01 1.97
N ALA A 57 3.38 -2.01 1.59
CA ALA A 57 4.26 -3.14 1.90
C ALA A 57 4.40 -3.33 3.41
N VAL A 58 4.52 -2.24 4.17
CA VAL A 58 4.59 -2.30 5.62
C VAL A 58 3.30 -2.89 6.21
N LEU A 59 2.15 -2.45 5.71
CA LEU A 59 0.86 -2.95 6.19
C LEU A 59 0.70 -4.44 5.91
N MET A 60 1.12 -4.89 4.72
CA MET A 60 1.03 -6.30 4.37
C MET A 60 1.96 -7.14 5.22
N ALA A 61 3.18 -6.66 5.45
CA ALA A 61 4.13 -7.37 6.30
C ALA A 61 3.60 -7.51 7.73
N GLU A 62 3.00 -6.45 8.25
CA GLU A 62 2.44 -6.47 9.60
C GLU A 62 1.25 -7.42 9.67
N ALA A 63 0.39 -7.44 8.66
CA ALA A 63 -0.74 -8.36 8.63
C ALA A 63 -0.27 -9.81 8.64
N THR A 64 0.73 -10.11 7.84
CA THR A 64 1.29 -11.46 7.79
C THR A 64 1.90 -11.85 9.13
N ARG A 65 2.62 -10.93 9.76
CA ARG A 65 3.22 -11.20 11.06
C ARG A 65 2.16 -11.53 12.10
N ARG A 66 1.04 -10.81 12.09
CA ARG A 66 -0.02 -11.04 13.06
C ARG A 66 -0.75 -12.35 12.84
N GLU A 67 -0.85 -12.80 11.60
CA GLU A 67 -1.47 -14.08 11.31
C GLU A 67 -0.61 -15.25 11.76
N VAL A 68 0.70 -15.09 11.67
CA VAL A 68 1.62 -16.17 12.01
C VAL A 68 1.81 -16.29 13.52
N VAL A 69 1.91 -15.18 14.23
CA VAL A 69 2.20 -15.16 15.66
C VAL A 69 1.23 -15.99 16.49
N PRO A 70 -0.10 -15.92 16.29
CA PRO A 70 -1.01 -16.76 17.09
C PRO A 70 -0.76 -18.23 16.90
N ASN A 71 -0.44 -18.67 15.70
CA ASN A 71 -0.15 -20.06 15.43
C ASN A 71 1.09 -20.51 16.17
N GLN A 72 2.10 -19.67 16.19
CA GLN A 72 3.33 -19.98 16.92
C GLN A 72 3.09 -20.02 18.41
N ALA A 73 2.26 -19.15 18.91
CA ALA A 73 1.95 -19.10 20.34
C ALA A 73 1.24 -20.35 20.81
N THR A 74 0.44 -20.95 19.96
CA THR A 74 -0.32 -22.14 20.32
C THR A 74 0.48 -23.43 20.16
N SER A 75 1.58 -23.35 19.49
CA SER A 75 2.44 -24.51 19.30
C SER A 75 3.31 -24.74 20.51
#